data_caf03acd11d5963ff742bb371eccfb0d
#
_entry.id   caf03acd11d5963ff742bb371eccfb0d
#
_cell.length_a   1.000
_cell.length_b   1.000
_cell.length_c   1.000
_cell.angle_alpha   90.00
_cell.angle_beta   90.00
_cell.angle_gamma   90.00
#
_symmetry.space_group_name_H-M   'P 1'
#
loop_
_entity.id
_entity.type
_entity.pdbx_description
1 polymer ?
#
loop_
_entity_poly.entity_id
_entity_poly.type
_entity_poly.pdbx_seq_one_letter_code
_entity_poly.pdbx_strand_id
1 'polypeptide(L)'
;MERILKSFLASVLATLCVAASAVAAETIRIAHIDPLSGPFGLVGESLGRHFDATAEAINAKGGVLGGARFEILHFDNKGSPQESLLLLKQVTDAGIRFVTQGGGSNVAHALSEAVAKHNSRNPDRTVLYLNFAAQDPLLTNEKCNFWHFRFDAHVDMKLDAITNFIAGQKSIRKVYLFNQDYAFGQAISKAARDMLAKKRPDIEIVGDDLHPLGKVKDFSPYIAKIKASGAQAVITGNWGTDFTLLIKSSKDSGLGVTFFTLNAQNAGAPSSIGAAGEDRVKQVFTWHANIANNKAEQFSNDYRRKYKDDFFYDTAKTQLEMLAKAIDDAKSTDPLKVARALEGMRYDSDTGEVWMSPVDHKLMQPIYLATFTKVGGEVKYDAERTGFGWKTDTRTEAKDTVMPTTCVMNRP
;
A
#
# COMPACT_ATOMS: atom_id res chain seq x y z
N MET A 1 -8.37 -27.52 87.72
CA MET A 1 -7.14 -26.89 87.27
C MET A 1 -6.82 -27.39 85.91
N GLU A 2 -7.75 -27.13 85.00
CA GLU A 2 -7.76 -27.55 83.60
C GLU A 2 -8.65 -26.59 82.88
N ARG A 3 -8.21 -25.43 82.50
CA ARG A 3 -9.01 -24.51 81.66
C ARG A 3 -8.22 -23.26 81.25
N ILE A 4 -6.94 -23.36 80.89
CA ILE A 4 -6.22 -22.20 80.30
C ILE A 4 -5.18 -22.68 79.34
N LEU A 5 -5.52 -23.51 78.38
CA LEU A 5 -4.55 -23.82 77.30
C LEU A 5 -5.25 -24.14 75.98
N LYS A 6 -6.24 -23.36 75.59
CA LYS A 6 -6.93 -23.49 74.30
C LYS A 6 -7.26 -22.14 73.70
N SER A 7 -6.34 -21.23 73.55
CA SER A 7 -6.65 -19.96 72.88
C SER A 7 -5.42 -19.24 72.40
N PHE A 8 -4.53 -19.86 71.62
CA PHE A 8 -3.54 -19.11 70.84
C PHE A 8 -3.01 -19.93 69.62
N LEU A 9 -3.92 -20.55 68.88
CA LEU A 9 -3.64 -21.00 67.53
C LEU A 9 -4.70 -20.43 66.58
N ALA A 10 -4.82 -19.10 66.54
CA ALA A 10 -5.60 -18.39 65.60
C ALA A 10 -4.65 -17.68 64.61
N SER A 11 -4.49 -18.28 63.43
CA SER A 11 -4.49 -17.62 62.17
C SER A 11 -3.56 -16.40 61.98
N VAL A 12 -2.33 -16.66 61.61
CA VAL A 12 -1.59 -15.77 60.69
C VAL A 12 -1.62 -16.44 59.33
N LEU A 13 -2.80 -16.41 58.69
CA LEU A 13 -2.89 -16.56 57.23
C LEU A 13 -2.51 -15.17 56.63
N ALA A 14 -1.25 -14.92 56.52
CA ALA A 14 -0.77 -13.80 55.73
C ALA A 14 -1.15 -14.03 54.28
N THR A 15 -2.24 -13.40 53.87
CA THR A 15 -2.64 -13.28 52.48
C THR A 15 -1.56 -12.52 51.77
N LEU A 16 -0.63 -13.21 51.11
CA LEU A 16 0.28 -12.63 50.11
C LEU A 16 -0.62 -12.19 48.95
N CYS A 17 -1.14 -10.97 49.00
CA CYS A 17 -1.58 -10.25 47.82
C CYS A 17 -0.31 -9.98 47.00
N VAL A 18 0.01 -10.88 46.09
CA VAL A 18 0.89 -10.58 44.97
C VAL A 18 0.16 -9.51 44.16
N ALA A 19 0.44 -8.24 44.48
CA ALA A 19 0.12 -7.15 43.59
C ALA A 19 0.90 -7.42 42.30
N ALA A 20 0.27 -8.11 41.36
CA ALA A 20 0.74 -8.13 39.98
C ALA A 20 0.72 -6.65 39.56
N SER A 21 1.87 -6.01 39.65
CA SER A 21 2.09 -4.72 39.01
C SER A 21 1.73 -4.95 37.55
N ALA A 22 0.57 -4.47 37.12
CA ALA A 22 0.25 -4.40 35.71
C ALA A 22 1.33 -3.50 35.11
N VAL A 23 2.41 -4.10 34.60
CA VAL A 23 3.38 -3.38 33.77
C VAL A 23 2.52 -2.86 32.63
N ALA A 24 2.37 -1.54 32.54
CA ALA A 24 1.68 -0.92 31.42
C ALA A 24 2.32 -1.48 30.16
N ALA A 25 1.50 -2.08 29.29
CA ALA A 25 2.00 -2.69 28.07
C ALA A 25 2.78 -1.61 27.30
N GLU A 26 4.00 -1.92 26.91
CA GLU A 26 4.83 -1.00 26.12
C GLU A 26 4.07 -0.61 24.85
N THR A 27 4.09 0.68 24.51
CA THR A 27 3.45 1.17 23.29
C THR A 27 4.50 1.46 22.23
N ILE A 28 4.40 0.75 21.12
CA ILE A 28 5.24 0.96 19.95
C ILE A 28 4.48 1.91 19.00
N ARG A 29 4.95 3.16 18.94
CA ARG A 29 4.35 4.19 18.09
C ARG A 29 4.90 4.09 16.67
N ILE A 30 3.97 4.15 15.70
CA ILE A 30 4.25 4.13 14.25
C ILE A 30 3.67 5.41 13.66
N ALA A 31 4.50 6.22 13.01
CA ALA A 31 4.06 7.43 12.33
C ALA A 31 3.58 7.12 10.91
N HIS A 32 2.31 7.36 10.64
CA HIS A 32 1.72 7.34 9.31
C HIS A 32 1.72 8.77 8.74
N ILE A 33 2.59 9.03 7.75
CA ILE A 33 2.79 10.36 7.14
C ILE A 33 2.24 10.33 5.72
N ASP A 34 0.98 10.70 5.52
CA ASP A 34 0.31 10.64 4.21
C ASP A 34 -0.59 11.87 3.97
N PRO A 35 -1.08 12.11 2.75
CA PRO A 35 -2.02 13.20 2.50
C PRO A 35 -3.39 12.87 3.10
N LEU A 36 -3.72 13.50 4.24
CA LEU A 36 -5.00 13.34 4.93
C LEU A 36 -5.97 14.48 4.59
N SER A 37 -5.57 15.40 3.71
CA SER A 37 -6.40 16.50 3.25
C SER A 37 -6.17 16.80 1.75
N GLY A 38 -6.98 17.69 1.19
CA GLY A 38 -6.84 18.11 -0.21
C GLY A 38 -7.26 17.04 -1.23
N PRO A 39 -6.73 17.07 -2.47
CA PRO A 39 -7.17 16.21 -3.57
C PRO A 39 -6.97 14.69 -3.33
N PHE A 40 -6.13 14.35 -2.37
CA PHE A 40 -5.76 12.97 -2.04
C PHE A 40 -6.24 12.55 -0.65
N GLY A 41 -6.89 13.46 0.10
CA GLY A 41 -7.28 13.27 1.50
C GLY A 41 -8.20 12.07 1.71
N LEU A 42 -9.20 11.88 0.84
CA LEU A 42 -10.12 10.75 0.93
C LEU A 42 -9.37 9.40 0.91
N VAL A 43 -8.37 9.29 0.03
CA VAL A 43 -7.55 8.06 -0.07
C VAL A 43 -6.67 7.90 1.17
N GLY A 44 -5.98 8.97 1.60
CA GLY A 44 -5.09 8.91 2.76
C GLY A 44 -5.82 8.61 4.07
N GLU A 45 -6.98 9.23 4.30
CA GLU A 45 -7.81 8.93 5.48
C GLU A 45 -8.30 7.47 5.48
N SER A 46 -8.73 6.96 4.32
CA SER A 46 -9.13 5.56 4.22
C SER A 46 -7.96 4.61 4.50
N LEU A 47 -6.77 4.89 3.97
CA LEU A 47 -5.55 4.13 4.25
C LEU A 47 -5.14 4.21 5.72
N GLY A 48 -5.30 5.37 6.38
CA GLY A 48 -5.12 5.52 7.82
C GLY A 48 -5.98 4.52 8.60
N ARG A 49 -7.26 4.40 8.24
CA ARG A 49 -8.16 3.40 8.83
C ARG A 49 -7.72 1.95 8.60
N HIS A 50 -7.03 1.65 7.47
CA HIS A 50 -6.46 0.31 7.24
C HIS A 50 -5.36 0.00 8.27
N PHE A 51 -4.50 0.97 8.57
CA PHE A 51 -3.48 0.84 9.60
C PHE A 51 -4.09 0.69 10.99
N ASP A 52 -5.09 1.50 11.35
CA ASP A 52 -5.77 1.41 12.64
C ASP A 52 -6.41 0.03 12.84
N ALA A 53 -7.16 -0.45 11.87
CA ALA A 53 -7.80 -1.76 11.93
C ALA A 53 -6.78 -2.90 12.07
N THR A 54 -5.66 -2.80 11.37
CA THR A 54 -4.60 -3.81 11.43
C THR A 54 -3.90 -3.79 12.79
N ALA A 55 -3.55 -2.60 13.30
CA ALA A 55 -2.95 -2.45 14.63
C ALA A 55 -3.88 -2.99 15.72
N GLU A 56 -5.18 -2.69 15.63
CA GLU A 56 -6.20 -3.26 16.53
C GLU A 56 -6.22 -4.79 16.48
N ALA A 57 -6.18 -5.38 15.28
CA ALA A 57 -6.19 -6.83 15.10
C ALA A 57 -4.92 -7.49 15.68
N ILE A 58 -3.75 -6.89 15.50
CA ILE A 58 -2.49 -7.34 16.08
C ILE A 58 -2.55 -7.23 17.62
N ASN A 59 -3.01 -6.09 18.13
CA ASN A 59 -3.13 -5.83 19.56
C ASN A 59 -4.13 -6.77 20.24
N ALA A 60 -5.23 -7.12 19.56
CA ALA A 60 -6.23 -8.06 20.06
C ALA A 60 -5.69 -9.50 20.16
N LYS A 61 -4.70 -9.86 19.37
CA LYS A 61 -3.99 -11.15 19.42
C LYS A 61 -2.87 -11.19 20.48
N GLY A 62 -2.70 -10.12 21.28
CA GLY A 62 -1.70 -10.04 22.34
C GLY A 62 -0.53 -9.10 22.02
N GLY A 63 -0.56 -8.38 20.89
CA GLY A 63 0.51 -7.47 20.50
C GLY A 63 1.80 -8.19 20.09
N VAL A 64 2.94 -7.56 20.35
CA VAL A 64 4.29 -8.09 20.06
C VAL A 64 5.13 -8.13 21.33
N LEU A 65 6.25 -8.84 21.32
CA LEU A 65 7.19 -8.98 22.47
C LEU A 65 6.49 -9.40 23.79
N GLY A 66 5.42 -10.20 23.66
CA GLY A 66 4.67 -10.68 24.84
C GLY A 66 3.74 -9.65 25.47
N GLY A 67 3.34 -8.59 24.76
CA GLY A 67 2.32 -7.65 25.26
C GLY A 67 2.43 -6.22 24.75
N ALA A 68 3.51 -5.82 24.11
CA ALA A 68 3.65 -4.48 23.54
C ALA A 68 2.61 -4.23 22.43
N ARG A 69 2.03 -3.03 22.38
CA ARG A 69 0.91 -2.69 21.50
C ARG A 69 1.32 -1.67 20.46
N PHE A 70 0.80 -1.81 19.26
CA PHE A 70 0.95 -0.79 18.21
C PHE A 70 -0.03 0.36 18.42
N GLU A 71 0.48 1.57 18.24
CA GLU A 71 -0.29 2.81 18.16
C GLU A 71 0.09 3.54 16.88
N ILE A 72 -0.89 3.82 16.03
CA ILE A 72 -0.69 4.54 14.78
C ILE A 72 -0.96 6.02 15.02
N LEU A 73 0.01 6.85 14.69
CA LEU A 73 -0.10 8.31 14.76
C LEU A 73 -0.14 8.88 13.35
N HIS A 74 -1.23 9.55 13.03
CA HIS A 74 -1.47 10.09 11.69
C HIS A 74 -0.99 11.54 11.57
N PHE A 75 -0.24 11.82 10.49
CA PHE A 75 0.34 13.13 10.18
C PHE A 75 -0.01 13.50 8.74
N ASP A 76 -0.71 14.62 8.56
CA ASP A 76 -1.10 15.14 7.25
C ASP A 76 0.06 15.87 6.56
N ASN A 77 0.63 15.25 5.54
CA ASN A 77 1.69 15.85 4.73
C ASN A 77 1.16 16.65 3.53
N LYS A 78 -0.15 16.71 3.32
CA LYS A 78 -0.82 17.42 2.21
C LYS A 78 -0.29 17.06 0.82
N GLY A 79 0.32 15.86 0.68
CA GLY A 79 0.99 15.41 -0.55
C GLY A 79 2.29 16.16 -0.88
N SER A 80 2.87 16.87 0.09
CA SER A 80 4.06 17.73 -0.07
C SER A 80 5.32 17.05 0.48
N PRO A 81 6.39 16.91 -0.33
CA PRO A 81 7.69 16.45 0.17
C PRO A 81 8.24 17.33 1.29
N GLN A 82 8.09 18.66 1.17
CA GLN A 82 8.60 19.62 2.16
C GLN A 82 7.90 19.46 3.51
N GLU A 83 6.56 19.35 3.50
CA GLU A 83 5.78 19.11 4.72
C GLU A 83 6.17 17.77 5.36
N SER A 84 6.35 16.73 4.53
CA SER A 84 6.78 15.41 5.00
C SER A 84 8.13 15.43 5.70
N LEU A 85 9.09 16.24 5.25
CA LEU A 85 10.40 16.41 5.92
C LEU A 85 10.26 17.12 7.28
N LEU A 86 9.38 18.11 7.39
CA LEU A 86 9.08 18.77 8.67
C LEU A 86 8.45 17.79 9.66
N LEU A 87 7.47 17.01 9.19
CA LEU A 87 6.82 15.97 9.99
C LEU A 87 7.78 14.86 10.39
N LEU A 88 8.68 14.43 9.49
CA LEU A 88 9.71 13.43 9.83
C LEU A 88 10.59 13.95 10.98
N LYS A 89 11.00 15.22 10.94
CA LYS A 89 11.76 15.82 12.03
C LYS A 89 10.98 15.79 13.34
N GLN A 90 9.71 16.20 13.34
CA GLN A 90 8.84 16.14 14.52
C GLN A 90 8.72 14.70 15.07
N VAL A 91 8.54 13.73 14.20
CA VAL A 91 8.44 12.30 14.53
C VAL A 91 9.72 11.79 15.18
N THR A 92 10.88 12.10 14.60
CA THR A 92 12.19 11.68 15.14
C THR A 92 12.52 12.37 16.47
N ASP A 93 12.18 13.65 16.63
CA ASP A 93 12.35 14.39 17.88
C ASP A 93 11.46 13.82 19.01
N ALA A 94 10.26 13.31 18.66
CA ALA A 94 9.36 12.62 19.59
C ALA A 94 9.80 11.17 19.92
N GLY A 95 10.92 10.70 19.38
CA GLY A 95 11.47 9.37 19.61
C GLY A 95 10.71 8.24 18.90
N ILE A 96 9.91 8.55 17.88
CA ILE A 96 9.22 7.53 17.06
C ILE A 96 10.22 6.97 16.06
N ARG A 97 10.33 5.64 16.00
CA ARG A 97 11.37 4.92 15.28
C ARG A 97 10.87 4.20 14.00
N PHE A 98 9.55 4.09 13.83
CA PHE A 98 8.91 3.48 12.67
C PHE A 98 8.05 4.50 11.95
N VAL A 99 8.31 4.67 10.66
CA VAL A 99 7.59 5.61 9.79
C VAL A 99 7.00 4.83 8.63
N THR A 100 5.70 4.99 8.39
CA THR A 100 5.02 4.45 7.20
C THR A 100 4.50 5.58 6.32
N GLN A 101 4.61 5.39 5.00
CA GLN A 101 4.12 6.33 3.99
C GLN A 101 3.90 5.60 2.66
N GLY A 102 2.91 6.03 1.88
CA GLY A 102 2.62 5.44 0.57
C GLY A 102 2.10 6.46 -0.46
N GLY A 103 1.48 7.52 -0.03
CA GLY A 103 0.89 8.53 -0.89
C GLY A 103 1.92 9.43 -1.59
N GLY A 104 2.28 9.08 -2.83
CA GLY A 104 3.16 9.87 -3.70
C GLY A 104 4.64 9.49 -3.68
N SER A 105 5.17 9.09 -4.84
CA SER A 105 6.57 8.65 -4.98
C SER A 105 7.57 9.79 -4.76
N ASN A 106 7.21 11.04 -5.05
CA ASN A 106 8.03 12.22 -4.74
C ASN A 106 8.24 12.41 -3.24
N VAL A 107 7.20 12.16 -2.43
CA VAL A 107 7.27 12.14 -0.96
C VAL A 107 8.17 10.99 -0.50
N ALA A 108 7.96 9.79 -1.06
CA ALA A 108 8.75 8.61 -0.72
C ALA A 108 10.25 8.80 -0.98
N HIS A 109 10.64 9.43 -2.09
CA HIS A 109 12.03 9.78 -2.35
C HIS A 109 12.61 10.70 -1.28
N ALA A 110 11.87 11.77 -0.94
CA ALA A 110 12.33 12.72 0.08
C ALA A 110 12.49 12.07 1.47
N LEU A 111 11.51 11.25 1.88
CA LEU A 111 11.56 10.54 3.17
C LEU A 111 12.67 9.49 3.20
N SER A 112 12.83 8.70 2.14
CA SER A 112 13.85 7.65 2.03
C SER A 112 15.26 8.23 2.18
N GLU A 113 15.56 9.33 1.47
CA GLU A 113 16.84 10.03 1.57
C GLU A 113 17.04 10.66 2.96
N ALA A 114 16.00 11.31 3.49
CA ALA A 114 16.07 11.98 4.80
C ALA A 114 16.28 10.98 5.94
N VAL A 115 15.62 9.82 5.90
CA VAL A 115 15.79 8.74 6.89
C VAL A 115 17.22 8.18 6.82
N ALA A 116 17.74 7.89 5.63
CA ALA A 116 19.12 7.42 5.47
C ALA A 116 20.13 8.43 6.04
N LYS A 117 19.94 9.73 5.76
CA LYS A 117 20.78 10.82 6.28
C LYS A 117 20.63 11.00 7.77
N HIS A 118 19.41 10.88 8.32
CA HIS A 118 19.19 10.92 9.78
C HIS A 118 19.95 9.79 10.46
N ASN A 119 19.82 8.57 9.98
CA ASN A 119 20.40 7.37 10.57
C ASN A 119 21.94 7.40 10.54
N SER A 120 22.53 7.92 9.46
CA SER A 120 23.99 8.08 9.37
C SER A 120 24.56 9.07 10.41
N ARG A 121 23.75 10.04 10.85
CA ARG A 121 24.14 11.06 11.83
C ARG A 121 23.76 10.70 13.27
N ASN A 122 22.79 9.80 13.43
CA ASN A 122 22.22 9.42 14.73
C ASN A 122 22.11 7.89 14.84
N PRO A 123 23.24 7.15 14.87
CA PRO A 123 23.24 5.69 14.85
C PRO A 123 22.50 5.06 16.05
N ASP A 124 22.43 5.77 17.18
CA ASP A 124 21.71 5.32 18.39
C ASP A 124 20.19 5.63 18.35
N ARG A 125 19.75 6.40 17.37
CA ARG A 125 18.35 6.83 17.19
C ARG A 125 17.88 6.63 15.77
N THR A 126 18.21 5.48 15.19
CA THR A 126 17.84 5.14 13.83
C THR A 126 16.31 5.01 13.66
N VAL A 127 15.83 5.23 12.46
CA VAL A 127 14.43 5.16 12.04
C VAL A 127 14.32 4.19 10.88
N LEU A 128 13.24 3.40 10.85
CA LEU A 128 12.91 2.53 9.73
C LEU A 128 11.76 3.12 8.93
N TYR A 129 11.94 3.23 7.62
CA TYR A 129 10.93 3.70 6.69
C TYR A 129 10.29 2.53 5.93
N LEU A 130 8.98 2.41 6.10
CA LEU A 130 8.14 1.35 5.53
C LEU A 130 7.23 1.97 4.48
N ASN A 131 7.44 1.64 3.22
CA ASN A 131 6.70 2.16 2.08
C ASN A 131 5.63 1.14 1.66
N PHE A 132 4.36 1.45 1.90
CA PHE A 132 3.27 0.52 1.58
C PHE A 132 2.64 0.72 0.20
N ALA A 133 2.86 1.86 -0.48
CA ALA A 133 2.15 2.17 -1.73
C ALA A 133 2.88 3.06 -2.75
N ALA A 134 4.01 3.70 -2.41
CA ALA A 134 4.74 4.49 -3.40
C ALA A 134 5.52 3.58 -4.37
N GLN A 135 5.25 3.70 -5.67
CA GLN A 135 5.56 2.66 -6.67
C GLN A 135 6.69 3.01 -7.65
N ASP A 136 7.37 4.15 -7.49
CA ASP A 136 8.50 4.48 -8.38
C ASP A 136 9.61 3.41 -8.27
N PRO A 137 10.01 2.78 -9.39
CA PRO A 137 11.03 1.73 -9.39
C PRO A 137 12.38 2.17 -8.81
N LEU A 138 12.76 3.43 -8.98
CA LEU A 138 14.05 3.96 -8.52
C LEU A 138 14.26 3.79 -7.02
N LEU A 139 13.18 3.79 -6.22
CA LEU A 139 13.26 3.62 -4.76
C LEU A 139 13.87 2.28 -4.31
N THR A 140 13.81 1.26 -5.13
CA THR A 140 14.38 -0.07 -4.88
C THR A 140 15.36 -0.50 -5.98
N ASN A 141 15.79 0.44 -6.82
CA ASN A 141 16.88 0.31 -7.80
C ASN A 141 17.99 1.29 -7.42
N GLU A 142 18.30 2.26 -8.28
CA GLU A 142 19.44 3.18 -8.14
C GLU A 142 19.44 4.00 -6.84
N LYS A 143 18.26 4.23 -6.25
CA LYS A 143 18.08 4.99 -5.00
C LYS A 143 17.75 4.11 -3.80
N CYS A 144 17.99 2.82 -3.89
CA CYS A 144 17.79 1.92 -2.77
C CYS A 144 18.69 2.27 -1.58
N ASN A 145 18.19 2.06 -0.38
CA ASN A 145 19.00 2.14 0.82
C ASN A 145 18.48 1.17 1.89
N PHE A 146 19.36 0.81 2.85
CA PHE A 146 19.08 -0.19 3.86
C PHE A 146 17.87 0.13 4.75
N TRP A 147 17.52 1.39 4.95
CA TRP A 147 16.48 1.82 5.87
C TRP A 147 15.09 1.96 5.24
N HIS A 148 14.95 1.61 3.94
CA HIS A 148 13.71 1.65 3.20
C HIS A 148 13.25 0.25 2.81
N PHE A 149 12.03 -0.13 3.18
CA PHE A 149 11.37 -1.38 2.81
C PHE A 149 10.08 -1.10 2.05
N ARG A 150 9.93 -1.70 0.88
CA ARG A 150 8.75 -1.54 0.02
C ARG A 150 7.85 -2.76 0.11
N PHE A 151 6.57 -2.54 0.41
CA PHE A 151 5.57 -3.60 0.53
C PHE A 151 4.63 -3.70 -0.67
N ASP A 152 4.48 -2.67 -1.52
CA ASP A 152 3.73 -2.75 -2.77
C ASP A 152 4.64 -3.08 -3.97
N ALA A 153 4.09 -3.73 -4.98
CA ALA A 153 4.76 -3.92 -6.26
C ALA A 153 5.02 -2.57 -6.94
N HIS A 154 6.22 -2.38 -7.49
CA HIS A 154 6.54 -1.14 -8.21
C HIS A 154 5.97 -1.14 -9.64
N VAL A 155 6.06 0.04 -10.29
CA VAL A 155 5.51 0.28 -11.63
C VAL A 155 5.90 -0.82 -12.63
N ASP A 156 7.18 -1.20 -12.72
CA ASP A 156 7.61 -2.17 -13.73
C ASP A 156 6.97 -3.54 -13.53
N MET A 157 6.83 -4.01 -12.29
CA MET A 157 6.14 -5.27 -11.97
C MET A 157 4.66 -5.22 -12.39
N LYS A 158 3.99 -4.10 -12.10
CA LYS A 158 2.58 -3.89 -12.42
C LYS A 158 2.36 -3.72 -13.92
N LEU A 159 3.22 -2.95 -14.60
CA LEU A 159 3.16 -2.75 -16.05
C LEU A 159 3.52 -4.04 -16.82
N ASP A 160 4.39 -4.89 -16.25
CA ASP A 160 4.65 -6.21 -16.86
C ASP A 160 3.35 -7.03 -16.93
N ALA A 161 2.58 -7.10 -15.85
CA ALA A 161 1.28 -7.80 -15.82
C ALA A 161 0.27 -7.18 -16.80
N ILE A 162 0.13 -5.84 -16.83
CA ILE A 162 -0.76 -5.13 -17.77
C ILE A 162 -0.33 -5.39 -19.21
N THR A 163 0.95 -5.26 -19.54
CA THR A 163 1.42 -5.42 -20.93
C THR A 163 1.43 -6.86 -21.39
N ASN A 164 1.60 -7.85 -20.49
CA ASN A 164 1.41 -9.27 -20.79
C ASN A 164 -0.06 -9.55 -21.16
N PHE A 165 -1.01 -8.98 -20.42
CA PHE A 165 -2.42 -9.10 -20.76
C PHE A 165 -2.73 -8.44 -22.12
N ILE A 166 -2.26 -7.21 -22.35
CA ILE A 166 -2.43 -6.49 -23.62
C ILE A 166 -1.82 -7.29 -24.78
N ALA A 167 -0.71 -8.01 -24.56
CA ALA A 167 -0.08 -8.84 -25.56
C ALA A 167 -1.03 -9.92 -26.13
N GLY A 168 -1.93 -10.45 -25.31
CA GLY A 168 -2.98 -11.37 -25.72
C GLY A 168 -4.18 -10.72 -26.44
N GLN A 169 -4.32 -9.37 -26.38
CA GLN A 169 -5.47 -8.64 -26.92
C GLN A 169 -5.23 -8.14 -28.35
N LYS A 170 -5.49 -8.99 -29.36
CA LYS A 170 -5.23 -8.66 -30.78
C LYS A 170 -6.01 -7.44 -31.28
N SER A 171 -7.15 -7.10 -30.66
CA SER A 171 -7.97 -5.94 -31.00
C SER A 171 -7.37 -4.60 -30.59
N ILE A 172 -6.46 -4.58 -29.61
CA ILE A 172 -5.78 -3.34 -29.17
C ILE A 172 -4.59 -3.09 -30.09
N ARG A 173 -4.65 -1.98 -30.84
CA ARG A 173 -3.62 -1.51 -31.78
C ARG A 173 -3.16 -0.09 -31.45
N LYS A 174 -3.98 0.69 -30.74
CA LYS A 174 -3.73 2.09 -30.41
C LYS A 174 -3.89 2.30 -28.92
N VAL A 175 -2.82 2.70 -28.24
CA VAL A 175 -2.78 2.93 -26.80
C VAL A 175 -2.44 4.39 -26.54
N TYR A 176 -3.12 5.02 -25.59
CA TYR A 176 -2.81 6.33 -25.08
C TYR A 176 -2.27 6.23 -23.66
N LEU A 177 -1.18 6.92 -23.36
CA LEU A 177 -0.62 7.04 -22.02
C LEU A 177 -1.07 8.37 -21.43
N PHE A 178 -1.70 8.33 -20.26
CA PHE A 178 -2.22 9.55 -19.63
C PHE A 178 -1.99 9.52 -18.12
N ASN A 179 -1.02 10.28 -17.63
CA ASN A 179 -0.53 10.18 -16.27
C ASN A 179 -0.35 11.55 -15.60
N GLN A 180 -0.24 11.55 -14.28
CA GLN A 180 0.11 12.71 -13.47
C GLN A 180 1.60 13.04 -13.64
N ASP A 181 1.97 14.32 -13.74
CA ASP A 181 3.35 14.78 -13.95
C ASP A 181 4.16 14.80 -12.66
N TYR A 182 4.65 13.62 -12.29
CA TYR A 182 5.63 13.40 -11.22
C TYR A 182 6.29 12.02 -11.39
N ALA A 183 7.25 11.66 -10.51
CA ALA A 183 8.07 10.45 -10.64
C ALA A 183 7.27 9.17 -10.99
N PHE A 184 6.14 8.94 -10.31
CA PHE A 184 5.30 7.77 -10.57
C PHE A 184 4.66 7.78 -11.97
N GLY A 185 4.03 8.89 -12.38
CA GLY A 185 3.38 8.96 -13.69
C GLY A 185 4.39 8.89 -14.84
N GLN A 186 5.55 9.53 -14.69
CA GLN A 186 6.65 9.45 -15.64
C GLN A 186 7.20 8.02 -15.76
N ALA A 187 7.32 7.30 -14.63
CA ALA A 187 7.75 5.90 -14.61
C ALA A 187 6.75 5.00 -15.36
N ILE A 188 5.44 5.22 -15.20
CA ILE A 188 4.40 4.47 -15.94
C ILE A 188 4.51 4.71 -17.43
N SER A 189 4.59 5.96 -17.87
CA SER A 189 4.72 6.30 -19.29
C SER A 189 5.96 5.65 -19.91
N LYS A 190 7.09 5.70 -19.20
CA LYS A 190 8.35 5.05 -19.64
C LYS A 190 8.19 3.53 -19.72
N ALA A 191 7.75 2.89 -18.65
CA ALA A 191 7.63 1.42 -18.59
C ALA A 191 6.63 0.89 -19.63
N ALA A 192 5.50 1.57 -19.83
CA ALA A 192 4.50 1.19 -20.82
C ALA A 192 5.09 1.24 -22.25
N ARG A 193 5.80 2.32 -22.61
CA ARG A 193 6.48 2.43 -23.91
C ARG A 193 7.49 1.31 -24.12
N ASP A 194 8.38 1.13 -23.16
CA ASP A 194 9.49 0.16 -23.28
C ASP A 194 8.98 -1.28 -23.38
N MET A 195 7.96 -1.62 -22.60
CA MET A 195 7.40 -2.97 -22.57
C MET A 195 6.50 -3.26 -23.76
N LEU A 196 5.66 -2.31 -24.21
CA LEU A 196 4.83 -2.48 -25.40
C LEU A 196 5.72 -2.59 -26.65
N ALA A 197 6.76 -1.77 -26.77
CA ALA A 197 7.68 -1.87 -27.90
C ALA A 197 8.33 -3.26 -28.02
N LYS A 198 8.58 -3.94 -26.89
CA LYS A 198 9.15 -5.31 -26.88
C LYS A 198 8.10 -6.39 -27.11
N LYS A 199 6.93 -6.28 -26.48
CA LYS A 199 5.92 -7.34 -26.47
C LYS A 199 4.92 -7.24 -27.62
N ARG A 200 4.64 -6.02 -28.07
CA ARG A 200 3.65 -5.71 -29.12
C ARG A 200 4.13 -4.52 -29.97
N PRO A 201 5.19 -4.70 -30.79
CA PRO A 201 5.75 -3.64 -31.64
C PRO A 201 4.74 -3.13 -32.70
N ASP A 202 3.64 -3.84 -32.89
CA ASP A 202 2.50 -3.48 -33.75
C ASP A 202 1.50 -2.51 -33.09
N ILE A 203 1.66 -2.21 -31.79
CA ILE A 203 0.83 -1.21 -31.09
C ILE A 203 1.44 0.18 -31.29
N GLU A 204 0.62 1.09 -31.80
CA GLU A 204 0.93 2.52 -31.89
C GLU A 204 0.57 3.22 -30.57
N ILE A 205 1.52 3.93 -29.98
CA ILE A 205 1.26 4.86 -28.86
C ILE A 205 0.82 6.19 -29.49
N VAL A 206 -0.50 6.41 -29.53
CA VAL A 206 -1.14 7.56 -30.22
C VAL A 206 -1.16 8.84 -29.38
N GLY A 207 -0.62 8.80 -28.18
CA GLY A 207 -0.43 9.96 -27.31
C GLY A 207 0.19 9.57 -25.98
N ASP A 208 0.87 10.52 -25.36
CA ASP A 208 1.50 10.39 -24.06
C ASP A 208 1.53 11.76 -23.38
N ASP A 209 0.52 12.01 -22.57
CA ASP A 209 0.36 13.27 -21.87
C ASP A 209 0.55 13.12 -20.37
N LEU A 210 1.24 14.08 -19.81
CA LEU A 210 1.37 14.29 -18.38
C LEU A 210 0.59 15.56 -17.98
N HIS A 211 -0.10 15.52 -16.84
CA HIS A 211 -0.85 16.66 -16.32
C HIS A 211 -0.44 16.98 -14.87
N PRO A 212 -0.57 18.26 -14.44
CA PRO A 212 -0.20 18.68 -13.09
C PRO A 212 -0.98 17.93 -12.02
N LEU A 213 -0.22 17.28 -11.09
CA LEU A 213 -0.72 16.47 -9.97
C LEU A 213 -1.68 17.26 -9.08
N GLY A 214 -2.96 16.84 -8.97
CA GLY A 214 -3.97 17.38 -8.07
C GLY A 214 -4.46 18.81 -8.43
N LYS A 215 -4.08 19.34 -9.59
CA LYS A 215 -4.39 20.73 -9.96
C LYS A 215 -5.44 20.88 -11.07
N VAL A 216 -5.64 19.83 -11.87
CA VAL A 216 -6.60 19.86 -12.98
C VAL A 216 -8.01 19.74 -12.42
N LYS A 217 -8.90 20.68 -12.83
CA LYS A 217 -10.31 20.72 -12.42
C LYS A 217 -11.26 20.23 -13.51
N ASP A 218 -10.81 20.29 -14.76
CA ASP A 218 -11.57 19.84 -15.94
C ASP A 218 -10.68 18.99 -16.84
N PHE A 219 -11.04 17.73 -16.99
CA PHE A 219 -10.35 16.78 -17.87
C PHE A 219 -10.93 16.70 -19.28
N SER A 220 -12.01 17.45 -19.59
CA SER A 220 -12.67 17.41 -20.90
C SER A 220 -11.73 17.69 -22.09
N PRO A 221 -10.76 18.63 -22.01
CA PRO A 221 -9.81 18.84 -23.11
C PRO A 221 -8.91 17.62 -23.37
N TYR A 222 -8.46 16.93 -22.30
CA TYR A 222 -7.65 15.72 -22.42
C TYR A 222 -8.48 14.57 -23.00
N ILE A 223 -9.71 14.40 -22.54
CA ILE A 223 -10.64 13.39 -23.08
C ILE A 223 -10.93 13.63 -24.57
N ALA A 224 -11.13 14.88 -24.99
CA ALA A 224 -11.31 15.21 -26.40
C ALA A 224 -10.07 14.80 -27.24
N LYS A 225 -8.86 15.03 -26.72
CA LYS A 225 -7.59 14.65 -27.35
C LYS A 225 -7.47 13.13 -27.45
N ILE A 226 -7.76 12.38 -26.37
CA ILE A 226 -7.76 10.91 -26.36
C ILE A 226 -8.77 10.38 -27.39
N LYS A 227 -9.96 10.94 -27.44
CA LYS A 227 -11.02 10.54 -28.40
C LYS A 227 -10.58 10.78 -29.86
N ALA A 228 -10.00 11.95 -30.12
CA ALA A 228 -9.52 12.31 -31.46
C ALA A 228 -8.35 11.45 -31.94
N SER A 229 -7.53 10.90 -31.03
CA SER A 229 -6.40 10.02 -31.37
C SER A 229 -6.83 8.63 -31.87
N GLY A 230 -8.10 8.25 -31.65
CA GLY A 230 -8.61 6.92 -31.97
C GLY A 230 -8.03 5.83 -31.07
N ALA A 231 -7.56 6.14 -29.88
CA ALA A 231 -7.10 5.19 -28.89
C ALA A 231 -8.20 4.16 -28.57
N GLN A 232 -7.79 2.91 -28.41
CA GLN A 232 -8.65 1.79 -27.99
C GLN A 232 -8.47 1.45 -26.52
N ALA A 233 -7.29 1.79 -25.98
CA ALA A 233 -6.95 1.64 -24.57
C ALA A 233 -6.20 2.87 -24.04
N VAL A 234 -6.37 3.12 -22.74
CA VAL A 234 -5.64 4.13 -21.99
C VAL A 234 -4.90 3.43 -20.83
N ILE A 235 -3.61 3.67 -20.69
CA ILE A 235 -2.84 3.26 -19.51
C ILE A 235 -2.65 4.47 -18.62
N THR A 236 -3.12 4.38 -17.35
CA THR A 236 -3.11 5.51 -16.41
C THR A 236 -2.79 5.08 -14.98
N GLY A 237 -1.93 5.84 -14.33
CA GLY A 237 -1.67 5.76 -12.90
C GLY A 237 -2.38 6.82 -12.09
N ASN A 238 -3.29 7.59 -12.68
CA ASN A 238 -4.02 8.62 -11.97
C ASN A 238 -4.70 8.06 -10.71
N TRP A 239 -4.73 8.86 -9.64
CA TRP A 239 -5.35 8.51 -8.37
C TRP A 239 -5.95 9.73 -7.66
N GLY A 240 -6.72 9.50 -6.61
CA GLY A 240 -7.43 10.55 -5.89
C GLY A 240 -8.42 11.30 -6.79
N THR A 241 -8.56 12.60 -6.56
CA THR A 241 -9.48 13.45 -7.32
C THR A 241 -9.18 13.46 -8.81
N ASP A 242 -7.89 13.36 -9.22
CA ASP A 242 -7.53 13.35 -10.64
C ASP A 242 -8.12 12.14 -11.37
N PHE A 243 -8.10 10.97 -10.75
CA PHE A 243 -8.71 9.76 -11.33
C PHE A 243 -10.24 9.89 -11.42
N THR A 244 -10.88 10.34 -10.34
CA THR A 244 -12.35 10.46 -10.32
C THR A 244 -12.86 11.46 -11.35
N LEU A 245 -12.16 12.58 -11.54
CA LEU A 245 -12.49 13.58 -12.56
C LEU A 245 -12.22 13.07 -13.99
N LEU A 246 -11.11 12.34 -14.19
CA LEU A 246 -10.80 11.71 -15.49
C LEU A 246 -11.92 10.75 -15.91
N ILE A 247 -12.32 9.84 -15.01
CA ILE A 247 -13.37 8.85 -15.29
C ILE A 247 -14.72 9.55 -15.53
N LYS A 248 -15.05 10.54 -14.72
CA LYS A 248 -16.28 11.33 -14.93
C LYS A 248 -16.30 11.98 -16.30
N SER A 249 -15.24 12.71 -16.67
CA SER A 249 -15.14 13.36 -17.98
C SER A 249 -15.18 12.37 -19.15
N SER A 250 -14.57 11.19 -18.97
CA SER A 250 -14.63 10.07 -19.94
C SER A 250 -16.07 9.59 -20.15
N LYS A 251 -16.81 9.39 -19.05
CA LYS A 251 -18.21 8.99 -19.07
C LYS A 251 -19.08 10.05 -19.78
N ASP A 252 -18.94 11.32 -19.37
CA ASP A 252 -19.76 12.43 -19.89
C ASP A 252 -19.56 12.64 -21.41
N SER A 253 -18.36 12.34 -21.91
CA SER A 253 -18.02 12.43 -23.35
C SER A 253 -18.37 11.20 -24.17
N GLY A 254 -18.81 10.11 -23.53
CA GLY A 254 -19.03 8.81 -24.19
C GLY A 254 -17.73 8.19 -24.75
N LEU A 255 -16.57 8.39 -24.10
CA LEU A 255 -15.30 7.78 -24.53
C LEU A 255 -15.34 6.26 -24.36
N GLY A 256 -15.19 5.52 -25.46
CA GLY A 256 -15.38 4.06 -25.52
C GLY A 256 -14.06 3.26 -25.41
N VAL A 257 -13.10 3.66 -24.59
CA VAL A 257 -11.81 2.99 -24.42
C VAL A 257 -11.81 1.99 -23.26
N THR A 258 -10.86 1.03 -23.28
CA THR A 258 -10.51 0.25 -22.10
C THR A 258 -9.46 1.01 -21.28
N PHE A 259 -9.72 1.23 -20.00
CA PHE A 259 -8.75 1.78 -19.07
C PHE A 259 -7.96 0.66 -18.38
N PHE A 260 -6.64 0.70 -18.46
CA PHE A 260 -5.73 -0.10 -17.64
C PHE A 260 -5.16 0.81 -16.56
N THR A 261 -5.46 0.48 -15.31
CA THR A 261 -5.23 1.38 -14.17
C THR A 261 -4.35 0.73 -13.10
N LEU A 262 -3.73 1.58 -12.26
CA LEU A 262 -2.94 1.14 -11.12
C LEU A 262 -3.59 1.50 -9.78
N ASN A 263 -4.63 2.37 -9.78
CA ASN A 263 -5.20 2.93 -8.55
C ASN A 263 -6.74 3.05 -8.58
N ALA A 264 -7.43 2.33 -9.47
CA ALA A 264 -8.90 2.37 -9.58
C ALA A 264 -9.64 1.70 -8.39
N GLN A 265 -8.91 1.05 -7.48
CA GLN A 265 -9.47 0.52 -6.23
C GLN A 265 -9.53 1.55 -5.10
N ASN A 266 -8.82 2.68 -5.23
CA ASN A 266 -8.72 3.68 -4.17
C ASN A 266 -10.09 4.26 -3.82
N ALA A 267 -10.24 4.72 -2.58
CA ALA A 267 -11.48 5.30 -2.07
C ALA A 267 -12.03 6.39 -3.01
N GLY A 268 -13.31 6.28 -3.36
CA GLY A 268 -14.04 7.15 -4.30
C GLY A 268 -13.90 6.76 -5.78
N ALA A 269 -12.94 5.92 -6.13
CA ALA A 269 -12.73 5.52 -7.52
C ALA A 269 -13.81 4.53 -8.02
N PRO A 270 -14.12 3.42 -7.33
CA PRO A 270 -15.20 2.52 -7.75
C PRO A 270 -16.55 3.21 -7.95
N SER A 271 -16.92 4.13 -7.03
CA SER A 271 -18.15 4.92 -7.14
C SER A 271 -18.15 5.82 -8.37
N SER A 272 -16.99 6.38 -8.74
CA SER A 272 -16.85 7.22 -9.94
C SER A 272 -16.94 6.40 -11.23
N ILE A 273 -16.41 5.19 -11.23
CA ILE A 273 -16.47 4.26 -12.35
C ILE A 273 -17.93 3.86 -12.61
N GLY A 274 -18.61 3.32 -11.60
CA GLY A 274 -20.01 2.89 -11.67
C GLY A 274 -20.31 2.01 -12.88
N ALA A 275 -21.58 1.91 -13.28
CA ALA A 275 -22.01 1.08 -14.40
C ALA A 275 -21.35 1.45 -15.74
N ALA A 276 -20.92 2.71 -15.92
CA ALA A 276 -20.29 3.13 -17.17
C ALA A 276 -18.91 2.48 -17.41
N GLY A 277 -18.26 2.02 -16.37
CA GLY A 277 -16.97 1.35 -16.47
C GLY A 277 -17.05 -0.18 -16.48
N GLU A 278 -18.25 -0.75 -16.44
CA GLU A 278 -18.43 -2.21 -16.53
C GLU A 278 -17.66 -2.78 -17.73
N ASP A 279 -16.84 -3.81 -17.47
CA ASP A 279 -15.99 -4.52 -18.43
C ASP A 279 -14.95 -3.66 -19.18
N ARG A 280 -14.86 -2.35 -18.88
CA ARG A 280 -13.94 -1.42 -19.53
C ARG A 280 -12.85 -0.84 -18.62
N VAL A 281 -12.97 -1.01 -17.31
CA VAL A 281 -11.92 -0.61 -16.37
C VAL A 281 -11.23 -1.85 -15.83
N LYS A 282 -9.94 -1.94 -16.07
CA LYS A 282 -9.07 -2.99 -15.55
C LYS A 282 -8.05 -2.39 -14.59
N GLN A 283 -7.81 -3.09 -13.49
CA GLN A 283 -6.90 -2.68 -12.44
C GLN A 283 -5.88 -3.76 -12.16
N VAL A 284 -4.62 -3.37 -11.97
CA VAL A 284 -3.58 -4.25 -11.45
C VAL A 284 -3.51 -4.16 -9.93
N PHE A 285 -3.54 -5.32 -9.26
CA PHE A 285 -3.61 -5.44 -7.80
C PHE A 285 -2.50 -6.31 -7.25
N THR A 286 -2.21 -6.16 -5.97
CA THR A 286 -1.58 -7.18 -5.13
C THR A 286 -2.60 -8.00 -4.35
N TRP A 287 -3.80 -7.46 -4.16
CA TRP A 287 -4.95 -8.11 -3.54
C TRP A 287 -6.25 -7.40 -3.92
N HIS A 288 -7.35 -8.13 -4.03
CA HIS A 288 -8.72 -7.58 -4.06
C HIS A 288 -9.72 -8.56 -3.42
N ALA A 289 -10.89 -8.08 -3.00
CA ALA A 289 -11.83 -8.84 -2.18
C ALA A 289 -12.31 -10.15 -2.80
N ASN A 290 -12.28 -10.27 -4.14
CA ASN A 290 -12.79 -11.43 -4.88
C ASN A 290 -11.68 -12.37 -5.40
N ILE A 291 -10.45 -12.32 -4.87
CA ILE A 291 -9.43 -13.31 -5.21
C ILE A 291 -9.83 -14.70 -4.70
N ALA A 292 -9.40 -15.72 -5.41
CA ALA A 292 -9.55 -17.10 -4.95
C ALA A 292 -8.73 -17.31 -3.66
N ASN A 293 -9.31 -18.07 -2.70
CA ASN A 293 -8.67 -18.38 -1.41
C ASN A 293 -8.27 -17.12 -0.61
N ASN A 294 -9.11 -16.11 -0.61
CA ASN A 294 -8.91 -14.85 0.10
C ASN A 294 -8.87 -15.07 1.63
N LYS A 295 -7.68 -15.07 2.22
CA LYS A 295 -7.51 -15.20 3.67
C LYS A 295 -7.92 -13.94 4.44
N ALA A 296 -7.96 -12.76 3.78
CA ALA A 296 -8.43 -11.51 4.35
C ALA A 296 -9.96 -11.36 4.35
N GLU A 297 -10.73 -12.35 3.89
CA GLU A 297 -12.19 -12.22 3.71
C GLU A 297 -12.88 -11.79 5.02
N GLN A 298 -12.57 -12.46 6.14
CA GLN A 298 -13.15 -12.11 7.43
C GLN A 298 -12.73 -10.70 7.89
N PHE A 299 -11.43 -10.39 7.80
CA PHE A 299 -10.89 -9.08 8.16
C PHE A 299 -11.54 -7.95 7.34
N SER A 300 -11.63 -8.12 6.03
CA SER A 300 -12.25 -7.18 5.11
C SER A 300 -13.74 -6.94 5.42
N ASN A 301 -14.48 -8.00 5.75
CA ASN A 301 -15.89 -7.91 6.14
C ASN A 301 -16.07 -7.20 7.49
N ASP A 302 -15.20 -7.45 8.47
CA ASP A 302 -15.23 -6.78 9.78
C ASP A 302 -14.87 -5.30 9.63
N TYR A 303 -13.86 -5.00 8.82
CA TYR A 303 -13.48 -3.64 8.46
C TYR A 303 -14.67 -2.87 7.86
N ARG A 304 -15.32 -3.46 6.83
CA ARG A 304 -16.48 -2.85 6.15
C ARG A 304 -17.65 -2.60 7.11
N ARG A 305 -17.89 -3.50 8.07
CA ARG A 305 -18.92 -3.32 9.11
C ARG A 305 -18.58 -2.18 10.07
N LYS A 306 -17.32 -2.08 10.50
CA LYS A 306 -16.86 -1.09 11.48
C LYS A 306 -16.77 0.31 10.90
N TYR A 307 -16.03 0.46 9.81
CA TYR A 307 -15.69 1.77 9.25
C TYR A 307 -16.67 2.28 8.18
N LYS A 308 -17.62 1.44 7.73
CA LYS A 308 -18.53 1.74 6.61
C LYS A 308 -17.80 2.09 5.32
N ASP A 309 -16.59 1.60 5.18
CA ASP A 309 -15.61 1.81 4.11
C ASP A 309 -15.10 0.45 3.63
N ASP A 310 -14.48 0.38 2.47
CA ASP A 310 -13.91 -0.86 1.95
C ASP A 310 -12.44 -0.97 2.32
N PHE A 311 -12.02 -2.19 2.71
CA PHE A 311 -10.63 -2.54 2.76
C PHE A 311 -10.15 -2.83 1.33
N PHE A 312 -9.21 -2.02 0.81
CA PHE A 312 -8.80 -2.11 -0.60
C PHE A 312 -7.28 -2.19 -0.79
N TYR A 313 -6.49 -2.03 0.27
CA TYR A 313 -5.03 -1.97 0.16
C TYR A 313 -4.37 -2.90 1.19
N ASP A 314 -4.24 -4.18 0.81
CA ASP A 314 -3.71 -5.23 1.68
C ASP A 314 -2.24 -5.02 2.08
N THR A 315 -1.47 -4.30 1.27
CA THR A 315 -0.06 -4.02 1.60
C THR A 315 0.12 -3.23 2.89
N ALA A 316 -0.87 -2.42 3.31
CA ALA A 316 -0.85 -1.76 4.62
C ALA A 316 -0.94 -2.79 5.76
N LYS A 317 -1.81 -3.81 5.60
CA LYS A 317 -1.96 -4.90 6.57
C LYS A 317 -0.72 -5.78 6.58
N THR A 318 -0.30 -6.28 5.42
CA THR A 318 0.88 -7.13 5.28
C THR A 318 2.13 -6.43 5.86
N GLN A 319 2.29 -5.12 5.66
CA GLN A 319 3.39 -4.33 6.23
C GLN A 319 3.40 -4.39 7.76
N LEU A 320 2.27 -4.13 8.42
CA LEU A 320 2.22 -4.14 9.89
C LEU A 320 2.39 -5.56 10.45
N GLU A 321 1.83 -6.56 9.81
CA GLU A 321 1.98 -7.95 10.24
C GLU A 321 3.42 -8.44 10.08
N MET A 322 4.10 -8.10 8.98
CA MET A 322 5.53 -8.40 8.80
C MET A 322 6.40 -7.59 9.76
N LEU A 323 6.06 -6.33 10.06
CA LEU A 323 6.75 -5.54 11.09
C LEU A 323 6.59 -6.18 12.47
N ALA A 324 5.40 -6.62 12.83
CA ALA A 324 5.13 -7.31 14.08
C ALA A 324 5.99 -8.58 14.20
N LYS A 325 5.99 -9.40 13.16
CA LYS A 325 6.83 -10.60 13.11
C LYS A 325 8.33 -10.26 13.20
N ALA A 326 8.79 -9.20 12.51
CA ALA A 326 10.20 -8.80 12.55
C ALA A 326 10.63 -8.32 13.95
N ILE A 327 9.76 -7.63 14.67
CA ILE A 327 9.99 -7.21 16.05
C ILE A 327 10.08 -8.44 16.97
N ASP A 328 9.17 -9.40 16.82
CA ASP A 328 9.19 -10.65 17.62
C ASP A 328 10.42 -11.51 17.30
N ASP A 329 10.78 -11.68 16.03
CA ASP A 329 11.96 -12.45 15.61
C ASP A 329 13.26 -11.78 16.10
N ALA A 330 13.35 -10.45 16.03
CA ALA A 330 14.48 -9.67 16.52
C ALA A 330 14.53 -9.59 18.05
N LYS A 331 13.43 -9.91 18.74
CA LYS A 331 13.23 -9.69 20.19
C LYS A 331 13.58 -8.26 20.61
N SER A 332 13.21 -7.28 19.78
CA SER A 332 13.65 -5.89 19.94
C SER A 332 12.83 -4.94 19.10
N THR A 333 12.66 -3.71 19.58
CA THR A 333 12.11 -2.57 18.82
C THR A 333 13.21 -1.71 18.18
N ASP A 334 14.47 -2.12 18.26
CA ASP A 334 15.58 -1.42 17.62
C ASP A 334 15.49 -1.53 16.09
N PRO A 335 15.41 -0.39 15.33
CA PRO A 335 15.19 -0.43 13.90
C PRO A 335 16.26 -1.18 13.11
N LEU A 336 17.51 -1.19 13.55
CA LEU A 336 18.57 -1.95 12.86
C LEU A 336 18.32 -3.46 12.97
N LYS A 337 17.98 -3.93 14.17
CA LYS A 337 17.67 -5.35 14.39
C LYS A 337 16.40 -5.77 13.66
N VAL A 338 15.36 -4.91 13.67
CA VAL A 338 14.11 -5.14 12.95
C VAL A 338 14.34 -5.16 11.43
N ALA A 339 15.14 -4.23 10.88
CA ALA A 339 15.50 -4.21 9.47
C ALA A 339 16.22 -5.50 9.06
N ARG A 340 17.16 -5.97 9.88
CA ARG A 340 17.85 -7.26 9.66
C ARG A 340 16.88 -8.44 9.67
N ALA A 341 15.88 -8.44 10.55
CA ALA A 341 14.86 -9.49 10.61
C ALA A 341 13.90 -9.45 9.41
N LEU A 342 13.68 -8.25 8.83
CA LEU A 342 12.88 -8.10 7.59
C LEU A 342 13.62 -8.59 6.34
N GLU A 343 14.96 -8.47 6.26
CA GLU A 343 15.74 -8.92 5.11
C GLU A 343 15.56 -10.43 4.88
N GLY A 344 15.04 -10.81 3.72
CA GLY A 344 14.81 -12.22 3.37
C GLY A 344 13.64 -12.89 4.09
N MET A 345 12.87 -12.15 4.91
CA MET A 345 11.72 -12.71 5.62
C MET A 345 10.71 -13.31 4.66
N ARG A 346 10.28 -14.53 4.93
CA ARG A 346 9.12 -15.18 4.30
C ARG A 346 7.92 -15.05 5.22
N TYR A 347 6.77 -14.76 4.62
CA TYR A 347 5.53 -14.54 5.35
C TYR A 347 4.34 -15.16 4.61
N ASP A 348 3.46 -15.86 5.33
CA ASP A 348 2.21 -16.39 4.78
C ASP A 348 1.13 -15.32 4.85
N SER A 349 1.07 -14.49 3.80
CA SER A 349 0.13 -13.37 3.68
C SER A 349 -1.28 -13.81 3.27
N ASP A 350 -2.18 -12.84 3.15
CA ASP A 350 -3.56 -13.07 2.69
C ASP A 350 -3.65 -13.56 1.23
N THR A 351 -2.57 -13.40 0.46
CA THR A 351 -2.47 -13.84 -0.94
C THR A 351 -1.61 -15.09 -1.14
N GLY A 352 -1.10 -15.65 -0.06
CA GLY A 352 -0.16 -16.76 -0.02
C GLY A 352 1.24 -16.35 0.42
N GLU A 353 2.25 -17.20 0.17
CA GLU A 353 3.61 -16.90 0.56
C GLU A 353 4.17 -15.70 -0.19
N VAL A 354 4.71 -14.75 0.57
CA VAL A 354 5.44 -13.57 0.10
C VAL A 354 6.81 -13.53 0.76
N TRP A 355 7.77 -12.80 0.18
CA TRP A 355 9.07 -12.62 0.83
C TRP A 355 9.68 -11.25 0.54
N MET A 356 10.37 -10.72 1.53
CA MET A 356 11.13 -9.49 1.39
C MET A 356 12.47 -9.80 0.71
N SER A 357 12.73 -9.22 -0.43
CA SER A 357 14.00 -9.37 -1.14
C SER A 357 15.15 -8.83 -0.29
N PRO A 358 16.19 -9.62 0.01
CA PRO A 358 17.34 -9.12 0.78
C PRO A 358 18.26 -8.23 -0.06
N VAL A 359 18.06 -8.14 -1.38
CA VAL A 359 18.91 -7.37 -2.28
C VAL A 359 18.50 -5.91 -2.32
N ASP A 360 17.20 -5.65 -2.40
CA ASP A 360 16.64 -4.33 -2.70
C ASP A 360 15.44 -3.95 -1.85
N HIS A 361 15.11 -4.76 -0.83
CA HIS A 361 14.03 -4.54 0.15
C HIS A 361 12.66 -4.28 -0.49
N LYS A 362 12.34 -4.98 -1.58
CA LYS A 362 10.98 -5.01 -2.14
C LYS A 362 10.29 -6.33 -1.83
N LEU A 363 9.01 -6.28 -1.53
CA LEU A 363 8.21 -7.48 -1.28
C LEU A 363 7.89 -8.18 -2.58
N MET A 364 8.24 -9.46 -2.68
CA MET A 364 7.82 -10.36 -3.75
C MET A 364 6.48 -10.96 -3.37
N GLN A 365 5.47 -10.71 -4.20
CA GLN A 365 4.07 -11.05 -3.93
C GLN A 365 3.32 -11.33 -5.23
N PRO A 366 2.20 -12.05 -5.19
CA PRO A 366 1.37 -12.24 -6.37
C PRO A 366 0.83 -10.91 -6.90
N ILE A 367 0.68 -10.83 -8.23
CA ILE A 367 0.06 -9.69 -8.91
C ILE A 367 -1.16 -10.20 -9.69
N TYR A 368 -2.27 -9.50 -9.54
CA TYR A 368 -3.53 -9.78 -10.21
C TYR A 368 -3.86 -8.66 -11.19
N LEU A 369 -4.37 -9.00 -12.36
CA LEU A 369 -5.12 -8.07 -13.18
C LEU A 369 -6.58 -8.45 -13.07
N ALA A 370 -7.44 -7.49 -12.82
CA ALA A 370 -8.87 -7.72 -12.66
C ALA A 370 -9.71 -6.69 -13.41
N THR A 371 -10.90 -7.12 -13.84
CA THR A 371 -11.89 -6.30 -14.54
C THR A 371 -12.96 -5.85 -13.56
N PHE A 372 -13.35 -4.58 -13.63
CA PHE A 372 -14.50 -4.04 -12.92
C PHE A 372 -15.77 -4.50 -13.63
N THR A 373 -16.58 -5.30 -12.95
CA THR A 373 -17.79 -5.92 -13.54
C THR A 373 -18.89 -6.09 -12.50
N LYS A 374 -20.10 -6.38 -12.96
CA LYS A 374 -21.26 -6.54 -12.09
C LYS A 374 -21.09 -7.72 -11.13
N VAL A 375 -21.59 -7.54 -9.90
CA VAL A 375 -21.64 -8.60 -8.89
C VAL A 375 -22.44 -9.80 -9.43
N GLY A 376 -21.90 -11.00 -9.25
CA GLY A 376 -22.43 -12.27 -9.68
C GLY A 376 -21.33 -13.25 -10.01
N GLY A 377 -21.62 -14.56 -9.99
CA GLY A 377 -20.64 -15.61 -10.26
C GLY A 377 -19.44 -15.55 -9.30
N GLU A 378 -18.25 -15.27 -9.86
CA GLU A 378 -17.00 -15.17 -9.10
C GLU A 378 -16.87 -13.86 -8.32
N VAL A 379 -17.66 -12.82 -8.65
CA VAL A 379 -17.64 -11.52 -7.97
C VAL A 379 -18.66 -11.50 -6.86
N LYS A 380 -18.24 -11.87 -5.65
CA LYS A 380 -19.09 -11.94 -4.45
C LYS A 380 -19.27 -10.57 -3.78
N TYR A 381 -18.20 -9.77 -3.78
CA TYR A 381 -18.12 -8.48 -3.09
C TYR A 381 -18.05 -7.35 -4.09
N ASP A 382 -18.96 -6.41 -3.93
CA ASP A 382 -18.90 -5.16 -4.67
C ASP A 382 -17.90 -4.18 -4.02
N ALA A 383 -17.42 -3.24 -4.82
CA ALA A 383 -16.61 -2.13 -4.34
C ALA A 383 -17.52 -0.92 -4.08
N GLU A 384 -17.39 -0.32 -2.91
CA GLU A 384 -18.09 0.90 -2.47
C GLU A 384 -19.63 0.84 -2.62
N ARG A 385 -20.22 -0.34 -2.44
CA ARG A 385 -21.68 -0.57 -2.57
C ARG A 385 -22.26 -0.17 -3.92
N THR A 386 -21.45 -0.25 -4.97
CA THR A 386 -21.85 0.12 -6.34
C THR A 386 -22.65 -0.96 -7.07
N GLY A 387 -22.65 -2.19 -6.56
CA GLY A 387 -23.15 -3.37 -7.26
C GLY A 387 -22.16 -3.92 -8.30
N PHE A 388 -20.94 -3.37 -8.35
CA PHE A 388 -19.84 -3.79 -9.20
C PHE A 388 -18.60 -4.10 -8.35
N GLY A 389 -17.81 -5.07 -8.78
CA GLY A 389 -16.59 -5.47 -8.09
C GLY A 389 -15.52 -5.91 -9.07
N TRP A 390 -14.45 -6.47 -8.56
CA TRP A 390 -13.29 -6.86 -9.33
C TRP A 390 -13.31 -8.36 -9.59
N LYS A 391 -13.26 -8.76 -10.88
CA LYS A 391 -13.12 -10.13 -11.32
C LYS A 391 -11.68 -10.36 -11.77
N THR A 392 -11.00 -11.35 -11.21
CA THR A 392 -9.64 -11.71 -11.64
C THR A 392 -9.62 -12.18 -13.09
N ASP A 393 -8.84 -11.50 -13.94
CA ASP A 393 -8.53 -11.94 -15.30
C ASP A 393 -7.27 -12.80 -15.33
N THR A 394 -6.21 -12.35 -14.63
CA THR A 394 -4.93 -13.07 -14.54
C THR A 394 -4.32 -12.96 -13.16
N ARG A 395 -3.52 -13.95 -12.78
CA ARG A 395 -2.65 -13.94 -11.61
C ARG A 395 -1.23 -14.30 -12.05
N THR A 396 -0.26 -13.46 -11.65
CA THR A 396 1.18 -13.74 -11.76
C THR A 396 1.67 -14.15 -10.39
N GLU A 397 2.31 -15.31 -10.28
CA GLU A 397 2.81 -15.81 -9.00
C GLU A 397 3.98 -14.97 -8.47
N ALA A 398 4.17 -14.91 -7.15
CA ALA A 398 5.21 -14.11 -6.52
C ALA A 398 6.61 -14.36 -7.10
N LYS A 399 6.95 -15.62 -7.41
CA LYS A 399 8.24 -16.00 -8.02
C LYS A 399 8.44 -15.44 -9.44
N ASP A 400 7.35 -15.22 -10.15
CA ASP A 400 7.34 -14.75 -11.54
C ASP A 400 7.25 -13.21 -11.64
N THR A 401 7.14 -12.52 -10.48
CA THR A 401 7.15 -11.05 -10.40
C THR A 401 8.55 -10.46 -10.17
N VAL A 402 9.57 -11.31 -10.06
CA VAL A 402 10.96 -10.89 -9.84
C VAL A 402 11.46 -10.12 -11.06
N MET A 403 11.91 -8.88 -10.84
CA MET A 403 12.50 -8.02 -11.86
C MET A 403 14.00 -7.84 -11.59
N PRO A 404 14.82 -7.65 -12.65
CA PRO A 404 16.21 -7.23 -12.45
C PRO A 404 16.29 -5.97 -11.57
N THR A 405 17.35 -5.87 -10.79
CA THR A 405 17.60 -4.69 -9.95
C THR A 405 18.99 -4.14 -10.17
N THR A 406 19.11 -2.82 -10.09
CA THR A 406 20.38 -2.08 -10.11
C THR A 406 20.79 -1.63 -8.71
N CYS A 407 20.09 -2.09 -7.68
CA CYS A 407 20.35 -1.72 -6.29
C CYS A 407 21.76 -2.14 -5.85
N VAL A 408 22.52 -1.16 -5.37
CA VAL A 408 23.78 -1.36 -4.65
C VAL A 408 23.61 -0.74 -3.26
N MET A 409 23.35 -1.58 -2.28
CA MET A 409 22.94 -1.15 -0.94
C MET A 409 24.12 -1.22 0.04
N ASN A 410 24.44 -0.08 0.66
CA ASN A 410 25.34 -0.04 1.82
C ASN A 410 24.57 -0.47 3.08
N ARG A 411 25.06 -1.49 3.76
CA ARG A 411 24.48 -2.02 4.98
C ARG A 411 25.30 -1.61 6.20
N PRO A 412 24.67 -1.10 7.29
CA PRO A 412 25.36 -0.78 8.54
C PRO A 412 25.81 -2.01 9.34
#